data_0843d8b2f4436d790898e8c4dfb322c7
#
_entry.id   0843d8b2f4436d790898e8c4dfb322c7
#
_cell.length_a   1.000
_cell.length_b   1.000
_cell.length_c   1.000
_cell.angle_alpha   90.00
_cell.angle_beta   90.00
_cell.angle_gamma   90.00
#
_symmetry.space_group_name_H-M   'P 1'
#
loop_
_entity.id
_entity.type
_entity.pdbx_description
1 polymer ?
#
loop_
_entity_poly.entity_id
_entity_poly.type
_entity_poly.pdbx_seq_one_letter_code
_entity_poly.pdbx_strand_id
1 'polypeptide(L)'
;MQQNQNKYPWILLGLSIILLFPGLGKAPLWIYDEVRNAECAREMYERGDWIVPTFNGGLRTLKPPLHYYFMFGGFKIFGVTEWGARFFSAVFGVPTIFITYFFVKKYSSQRQAFITTLVLLASTHFLFEFRMSVPDPYLIFLNTASIFTAYSFFKEKKNYWLWFCAIT
;
A
#
# COMPACT_ATOMS: atom_id res chain seq x y z
N MET A 1 8.33 -23.03 -24.33
CA MET A 1 8.69 -22.04 -23.30
C MET A 1 7.53 -21.15 -22.82
N GLN A 2 6.41 -20.99 -23.55
CA GLN A 2 5.26 -20.14 -23.16
C GLN A 2 4.44 -20.67 -21.96
N GLN A 3 4.37 -21.96 -21.75
CA GLN A 3 3.50 -22.57 -20.71
C GLN A 3 3.89 -22.22 -19.26
N ASN A 4 5.14 -21.85 -19.01
CA ASN A 4 5.61 -21.53 -17.65
C ASN A 4 5.37 -20.06 -17.24
N GLN A 5 5.07 -19.18 -18.18
CA GLN A 5 4.94 -17.74 -17.92
C GLN A 5 3.61 -17.37 -17.28
N ASN A 6 2.55 -18.16 -17.47
CA ASN A 6 1.25 -17.92 -16.84
C ASN A 6 1.26 -18.10 -15.31
N LYS A 7 2.35 -18.67 -14.76
CA LYS A 7 2.49 -18.86 -13.30
C LYS A 7 3.06 -17.64 -12.58
N TYR A 8 3.70 -16.69 -13.29
CA TYR A 8 4.36 -15.55 -12.65
C TYR A 8 3.45 -14.69 -11.75
N PRO A 9 2.22 -14.32 -12.15
CA PRO A 9 1.33 -13.58 -11.26
C PRO A 9 1.01 -14.34 -9.97
N TRP A 10 0.80 -15.64 -10.05
CA TRP A 10 0.49 -16.46 -8.88
C TRP A 10 1.68 -16.62 -7.94
N ILE A 11 2.89 -16.73 -8.48
CA ILE A 11 4.12 -16.72 -7.68
C ILE A 11 4.29 -15.39 -6.97
N LEU A 12 4.09 -14.26 -7.69
CA LEU A 12 4.16 -12.91 -7.10
C LEU A 12 3.11 -12.72 -6.02
N LEU A 13 1.88 -13.20 -6.22
CA LEU A 13 0.83 -13.15 -5.21
C LEU A 13 1.23 -13.92 -3.96
N GLY A 14 1.66 -15.17 -4.11
CA GLY A 14 2.09 -16.01 -3.00
C GLY A 14 3.25 -15.37 -2.21
N LEU A 15 4.28 -14.88 -2.92
CA LEU A 15 5.41 -14.20 -2.30
C LEU A 15 4.98 -12.90 -1.59
N SER A 16 4.10 -12.09 -2.21
CA SER A 16 3.59 -10.87 -1.59
C SER A 16 2.85 -11.17 -0.28
N ILE A 17 1.99 -12.20 -0.28
CA ILE A 17 1.28 -12.63 0.93
C ILE A 17 2.26 -13.09 2.01
N ILE A 18 3.22 -13.96 1.65
CA ILE A 18 4.18 -14.54 2.60
C ILE A 18 5.13 -13.46 3.18
N LEU A 19 5.49 -12.44 2.41
CA LEU A 19 6.45 -11.43 2.85
C LEU A 19 5.80 -10.23 3.56
N LEU A 20 4.57 -9.84 3.17
CA LEU A 20 3.93 -8.64 3.70
C LEU A 20 3.09 -8.90 4.95
N PHE A 21 2.40 -10.03 5.07
CA PHE A 21 1.43 -10.23 6.13
C PHE A 21 1.95 -10.92 7.41
N PRO A 22 2.80 -11.97 7.36
CA PRO A 22 3.21 -12.66 8.57
C PRO A 22 3.93 -11.74 9.55
N GLY A 23 3.54 -11.79 10.81
CA GLY A 23 4.20 -11.06 11.88
C GLY A 23 3.88 -9.58 11.99
N LEU A 24 2.87 -9.04 11.28
CA LEU A 24 2.46 -7.63 11.40
C LEU A 24 2.14 -7.21 12.83
N GLY A 25 1.55 -8.07 13.64
CA GLY A 25 1.20 -7.81 15.04
C GLY A 25 2.24 -8.30 16.07
N LYS A 26 3.41 -8.84 15.64
CA LYS A 26 4.39 -9.38 16.58
C LYS A 26 5.31 -8.33 17.20
N ALA A 27 5.65 -7.30 16.42
CA ALA A 27 6.49 -6.21 16.88
C ALA A 27 5.61 -5.06 17.37
N PRO A 28 5.96 -4.40 18.49
CA PRO A 28 5.28 -3.18 18.91
C PRO A 28 5.33 -2.12 17.82
N LEU A 29 4.41 -1.16 17.87
CA LEU A 29 4.42 -0.03 16.95
C LEU A 29 5.73 0.77 17.14
N TRP A 30 6.32 1.18 16.01
CA TRP A 30 7.57 1.94 16.02
C TRP A 30 7.36 3.34 16.61
N ILE A 31 8.26 3.74 17.48
CA ILE A 31 8.21 5.04 18.17
C ILE A 31 8.21 6.18 17.14
N TYR A 32 7.51 7.27 17.43
CA TYR A 32 7.26 8.48 16.69
C TYR A 32 6.13 8.39 15.67
N ASP A 33 6.36 8.02 14.41
CA ASP A 33 5.35 8.18 13.38
C ASP A 33 4.25 7.12 13.47
N GLU A 34 4.63 5.85 13.63
CA GLU A 34 3.66 4.75 13.64
C GLU A 34 2.73 4.82 14.86
N VAL A 35 3.31 5.00 16.06
CA VAL A 35 2.54 5.13 17.31
C VAL A 35 1.60 6.33 17.25
N ARG A 36 2.11 7.48 16.79
CA ARG A 36 1.29 8.70 16.71
C ARG A 36 0.13 8.58 15.73
N ASN A 37 0.36 7.93 14.61
CA ASN A 37 -0.69 7.73 13.61
C ASN A 37 -1.72 6.71 14.10
N ALA A 38 -1.28 5.61 14.70
CA ALA A 38 -2.18 4.61 15.26
C ALA A 38 -2.99 5.16 16.44
N GLU A 39 -2.38 5.99 17.29
CA GLU A 39 -3.09 6.66 18.40
C GLU A 39 -4.17 7.60 17.86
N CYS A 40 -3.89 8.40 16.82
CA CYS A 40 -4.91 9.23 16.21
C CYS A 40 -6.08 8.39 15.67
N ALA A 41 -5.78 7.32 14.96
CA ALA A 41 -6.82 6.43 14.44
C ALA A 41 -7.59 5.74 15.57
N ARG A 42 -6.94 5.38 16.69
CA ARG A 42 -7.59 4.82 17.87
C ARG A 42 -8.55 5.83 18.51
N GLU A 43 -8.11 7.07 18.74
CA GLU A 43 -8.97 8.11 19.29
C GLU A 43 -10.18 8.41 18.39
N MET A 44 -9.97 8.46 17.07
CA MET A 44 -11.07 8.58 16.09
C MET A 44 -12.04 7.39 16.20
N TYR A 45 -11.51 6.18 16.32
CA TYR A 45 -12.30 4.95 16.42
C TYR A 45 -13.15 4.94 17.71
N GLU A 46 -12.56 5.26 18.86
CA GLU A 46 -13.24 5.26 20.15
C GLU A 46 -14.32 6.34 20.25
N ARG A 47 -14.10 7.51 19.64
CA ARG A 47 -15.10 8.58 19.58
C ARG A 47 -16.19 8.35 18.53
N GLY A 48 -15.97 7.42 17.59
CA GLY A 48 -16.82 7.27 16.41
C GLY A 48 -16.76 8.47 15.44
N ASP A 49 -15.72 9.29 15.54
CA ASP A 49 -15.52 10.47 14.70
C ASP A 49 -14.48 10.17 13.58
N TRP A 50 -14.94 10.19 12.34
CA TRP A 50 -14.16 9.91 11.15
C TRP A 50 -13.41 11.12 10.58
N ILE A 51 -13.75 12.33 11.05
CA ILE A 51 -13.36 13.56 10.37
C ILE A 51 -12.20 14.23 11.09
N VAL A 52 -12.23 14.28 12.40
CA VAL A 52 -11.30 15.07 13.20
C VAL A 52 -10.24 14.18 13.85
N PRO A 53 -9.01 14.12 13.30
CA PRO A 53 -7.92 13.39 13.96
C PRO A 53 -7.45 14.17 15.19
N THR A 54 -7.30 13.46 16.30
CA THR A 54 -6.73 13.99 17.53
C THR A 54 -5.58 13.12 18.01
N PHE A 55 -4.70 13.68 18.82
CA PHE A 55 -3.62 13.00 19.50
C PHE A 55 -3.53 13.51 20.94
N ASN A 56 -3.72 12.63 21.91
CA ASN A 56 -3.85 12.97 23.33
C ASN A 56 -4.95 14.04 23.56
N GLY A 57 -6.08 13.90 22.86
CA GLY A 57 -7.21 14.84 22.92
C GLY A 57 -7.01 16.18 22.19
N GLY A 58 -5.80 16.49 21.73
CA GLY A 58 -5.49 17.69 20.95
C GLY A 58 -5.67 17.48 19.45
N LEU A 59 -6.14 18.50 18.72
CA LEU A 59 -6.31 18.46 17.28
C LEU A 59 -4.99 18.16 16.54
N ARG A 60 -4.99 17.21 15.61
CA ARG A 60 -3.81 16.84 14.81
C ARG A 60 -4.08 16.91 13.29
N THR A 61 -3.63 18.00 12.69
CA THR A 61 -3.80 18.28 11.24
C THR A 61 -2.52 18.06 10.41
N LEU A 62 -1.52 17.37 10.95
CA LEU A 62 -0.17 17.26 10.35
C LEU A 62 -0.08 16.26 9.19
N LYS A 63 -1.02 15.34 9.09
CA LYS A 63 -0.99 14.28 8.08
C LYS A 63 -2.32 14.21 7.33
N PRO A 64 -2.32 13.82 6.03
CA PRO A 64 -3.56 13.61 5.28
C PRO A 64 -4.43 12.53 5.92
N PRO A 65 -5.77 12.66 5.92
CA PRO A 65 -6.65 11.78 6.70
C PRO A 65 -6.80 10.36 6.13
N LEU A 66 -6.44 10.13 4.87
CA LEU A 66 -6.70 8.87 4.16
C LEU A 66 -6.18 7.64 4.91
N HIS A 67 -4.95 7.69 5.43
CA HIS A 67 -4.36 6.54 6.14
C HIS A 67 -5.07 6.25 7.47
N TYR A 68 -5.63 7.27 8.16
CA TYR A 68 -6.43 7.06 9.37
C TYR A 68 -7.71 6.28 9.06
N TYR A 69 -8.36 6.53 7.91
CA TYR A 69 -9.55 5.78 7.51
C TYR A 69 -9.26 4.30 7.28
N PHE A 70 -8.11 3.98 6.70
CA PHE A 70 -7.70 2.59 6.55
C PHE A 70 -7.37 1.92 7.89
N MET A 71 -6.66 2.61 8.79
CA MET A 71 -6.42 2.09 10.15
C MET A 71 -7.73 1.90 10.91
N PHE A 72 -8.66 2.85 10.83
CA PHE A 72 -9.98 2.72 11.41
C PHE A 72 -10.72 1.47 10.88
N GLY A 73 -10.68 1.25 9.58
CA GLY A 73 -11.21 0.02 8.96
C GLY A 73 -10.54 -1.24 9.51
N GLY A 74 -9.22 -1.22 9.68
CA GLY A 74 -8.45 -2.30 10.27
C GLY A 74 -8.83 -2.56 11.73
N PHE A 75 -9.03 -1.52 12.52
CA PHE A 75 -9.50 -1.63 13.90
C PHE A 75 -10.92 -2.19 14.01
N LYS A 76 -11.79 -1.87 13.06
CA LYS A 76 -13.12 -2.48 12.99
C LYS A 76 -13.08 -3.99 12.74
N ILE A 77 -12.12 -4.47 11.98
CA ILE A 77 -12.03 -5.89 11.58
C ILE A 77 -11.23 -6.71 12.59
N PHE A 78 -10.12 -6.18 13.10
CA PHE A 78 -9.15 -6.91 13.91
C PHE A 78 -9.03 -6.39 15.35
N GLY A 79 -9.86 -5.42 15.74
CA GLY A 79 -9.70 -4.70 17.00
C GLY A 79 -8.56 -3.70 16.97
N VAL A 80 -8.42 -2.92 18.05
CA VAL A 80 -7.32 -1.94 18.23
C VAL A 80 -6.04 -2.70 18.59
N THR A 81 -5.35 -3.15 17.56
CA THR A 81 -4.12 -3.97 17.65
C THR A 81 -3.11 -3.48 16.62
N GLU A 82 -1.84 -3.83 16.80
CA GLU A 82 -0.76 -3.58 15.82
C GLU A 82 -1.08 -4.20 14.46
N TRP A 83 -1.71 -5.38 14.45
CA TRP A 83 -2.19 -6.02 13.24
C TRP A 83 -3.23 -5.15 12.52
N GLY A 84 -4.25 -4.68 13.26
CA GLY A 84 -5.30 -3.81 12.71
C GLY A 84 -4.73 -2.52 12.11
N ALA A 85 -3.77 -1.90 12.79
CA ALA A 85 -3.12 -0.67 12.32
C ALA A 85 -2.35 -0.86 11.00
N ARG A 86 -1.66 -2.00 10.81
CA ARG A 86 -0.76 -2.26 9.69
C ARG A 86 -1.40 -3.00 8.51
N PHE A 87 -2.55 -3.61 8.72
CA PHE A 87 -3.18 -4.51 7.75
C PHE A 87 -3.35 -3.89 6.37
N PHE A 88 -3.93 -2.71 6.29
CA PHE A 88 -4.18 -2.06 5.00
C PHE A 88 -2.90 -1.57 4.32
N SER A 89 -1.87 -1.21 5.05
CA SER A 89 -0.55 -0.93 4.45
C SER A 89 -0.03 -2.16 3.69
N ALA A 90 -0.08 -3.34 4.30
CA ALA A 90 0.30 -4.59 3.64
C ALA A 90 -0.62 -4.93 2.45
N VAL A 91 -1.93 -4.68 2.58
CA VAL A 91 -2.89 -4.84 1.47
C VAL A 91 -2.49 -3.97 0.27
N PHE A 92 -2.09 -2.72 0.45
CA PHE A 92 -1.66 -1.83 -0.63
C PHE A 92 -0.32 -2.23 -1.27
N GLY A 93 0.53 -2.98 -0.56
CA GLY A 93 1.74 -3.56 -1.13
C GLY A 93 1.47 -4.54 -2.27
N VAL A 94 0.41 -5.35 -2.15
CA VAL A 94 0.04 -6.33 -3.18
C VAL A 94 -0.29 -5.65 -4.52
N PRO A 95 -1.27 -4.72 -4.62
CA PRO A 95 -1.56 -4.05 -5.88
C PRO A 95 -0.37 -3.24 -6.41
N THR A 96 0.52 -2.71 -5.56
CA THR A 96 1.74 -2.03 -6.02
C THR A 96 2.64 -2.98 -6.81
N ILE A 97 2.83 -4.21 -6.35
CA ILE A 97 3.53 -5.27 -7.09
C ILE A 97 2.83 -5.58 -8.42
N PHE A 98 1.50 -5.71 -8.41
CA PHE A 98 0.76 -6.06 -9.61
C PHE A 98 0.71 -4.96 -10.66
N ILE A 99 0.50 -3.69 -10.26
CA ILE A 99 0.54 -2.58 -11.23
C ILE A 99 1.93 -2.44 -11.86
N THR A 100 3.00 -2.65 -11.08
CA THR A 100 4.37 -2.67 -11.61
C THR A 100 4.58 -3.83 -12.58
N TYR A 101 4.14 -5.04 -12.22
CA TYR A 101 4.23 -6.21 -13.10
C TYR A 101 3.50 -5.99 -14.44
N PHE A 102 2.24 -5.56 -14.39
CA PHE A 102 1.46 -5.37 -15.61
C PHE A 102 1.97 -4.22 -16.47
N PHE A 103 2.44 -3.15 -15.85
CA PHE A 103 3.05 -2.03 -16.56
C PHE A 103 4.32 -2.47 -17.30
N VAL A 104 5.27 -3.11 -16.62
CA VAL A 104 6.51 -3.58 -17.27
C VAL A 104 6.20 -4.65 -18.32
N LYS A 105 5.28 -5.56 -18.05
CA LYS A 105 4.84 -6.58 -19.04
C LYS A 105 4.30 -5.94 -20.31
N LYS A 106 3.56 -4.85 -20.19
CA LYS A 106 2.94 -4.15 -21.32
C LYS A 106 3.96 -3.47 -22.23
N TYR A 107 4.99 -2.84 -21.65
CA TYR A 107 5.96 -2.03 -22.40
C TYR A 107 7.31 -2.71 -22.63
N SER A 108 7.48 -3.91 -22.11
CA SER A 108 8.72 -4.66 -22.23
C SER A 108 8.42 -6.16 -22.46
N SER A 109 8.84 -7.03 -21.56
CA SER A 109 8.57 -8.46 -21.68
C SER A 109 8.08 -9.05 -20.35
N GLN A 110 7.39 -10.18 -20.43
CA GLN A 110 6.88 -10.86 -19.25
C GLN A 110 8.00 -11.33 -18.30
N ARG A 111 9.15 -11.73 -18.83
CA ARG A 111 10.32 -12.12 -18.02
C ARG A 111 10.92 -10.92 -17.30
N GLN A 112 11.06 -9.80 -18.00
CA GLN A 112 11.54 -8.55 -17.39
C GLN A 112 10.58 -8.04 -16.31
N ALA A 113 9.27 -8.09 -16.57
CA ALA A 113 8.25 -7.75 -15.57
C ALA A 113 8.39 -8.59 -14.30
N PHE A 114 8.56 -9.89 -14.44
CA PHE A 114 8.74 -10.79 -13.30
C PHE A 114 10.01 -10.46 -12.51
N ILE A 115 11.15 -10.28 -13.18
CA ILE A 115 12.41 -9.94 -12.52
C ILE A 115 12.31 -8.57 -11.82
N THR A 116 11.78 -7.55 -12.50
CA THR A 116 11.60 -6.21 -11.92
C THR A 116 10.77 -6.25 -10.64
N THR A 117 9.64 -6.97 -10.67
CA THR A 117 8.78 -7.08 -9.49
C THR A 117 9.38 -7.94 -8.39
N LEU A 118 10.18 -8.95 -8.70
CA LEU A 118 10.94 -9.69 -7.69
C LEU A 118 11.97 -8.80 -6.99
N VAL A 119 12.71 -7.98 -7.76
CA VAL A 119 13.68 -7.03 -7.19
C VAL A 119 12.97 -6.03 -6.29
N LEU A 120 11.82 -5.48 -6.73
CA LEU A 120 11.01 -4.59 -5.90
C LEU A 120 10.55 -5.27 -4.62
N LEU A 121 10.01 -6.48 -4.71
CA LEU A 121 9.50 -7.24 -3.57
C LEU A 121 10.62 -7.68 -2.62
N ALA A 122 11.84 -7.89 -3.12
CA ALA A 122 13.02 -8.19 -2.31
C ALA A 122 13.67 -6.95 -1.67
N SER A 123 13.22 -5.74 -2.05
CA SER A 123 13.74 -4.51 -1.47
C SER A 123 13.34 -4.40 0.00
N THR A 124 14.34 -4.25 0.88
CA THR A 124 14.12 -4.08 2.32
C THR A 124 13.25 -2.86 2.60
N HIS A 125 13.46 -1.76 1.89
CA HIS A 125 12.68 -0.54 2.06
C HIS A 125 11.20 -0.76 1.68
N PHE A 126 10.92 -1.44 0.56
CA PHE A 126 9.56 -1.80 0.16
C PHE A 126 8.86 -2.63 1.25
N LEU A 127 9.53 -3.68 1.74
CA LEU A 127 8.96 -4.54 2.78
C LEU A 127 8.74 -3.78 4.09
N PHE A 128 9.66 -2.88 4.44
CA PHE A 128 9.55 -2.07 5.65
C PHE A 128 8.33 -1.13 5.56
N GLU A 129 8.24 -0.30 4.51
CA GLU A 129 7.16 0.67 4.34
C GLU A 129 5.78 0.03 4.32
N PHE A 130 5.60 -1.02 3.51
CA PHE A 130 4.30 -1.69 3.41
C PHE A 130 3.91 -2.55 4.63
N ARG A 131 4.73 -2.57 5.66
CA ARG A 131 4.44 -3.24 6.93
C ARG A 131 4.29 -2.27 8.10
N MET A 132 4.29 -0.97 7.85
CA MET A 132 4.12 0.07 8.86
C MET A 132 2.78 0.79 8.75
N SER A 133 2.24 1.26 9.88
CA SER A 133 1.02 2.06 9.92
C SER A 133 1.32 3.56 9.73
N VAL A 134 1.79 3.91 8.53
CA VAL A 134 2.16 5.26 8.11
C VAL A 134 1.45 5.62 6.80
N PRO A 135 1.42 6.90 6.38
CA PRO A 135 0.78 7.30 5.12
C PRO A 135 1.53 6.83 3.86
N ASP A 136 2.82 6.51 3.96
CA ASP A 136 3.72 6.24 2.84
C ASP A 136 3.27 5.08 1.94
N PRO A 137 2.79 3.92 2.43
CA PRO A 137 2.27 2.84 1.59
C PRO A 137 1.21 3.28 0.60
N TYR A 138 0.29 4.12 1.03
CA TYR A 138 -0.81 4.64 0.18
C TYR A 138 -0.27 5.62 -0.85
N LEU A 139 0.65 6.51 -0.44
CA LEU A 139 1.30 7.47 -1.34
C LEU A 139 2.16 6.78 -2.39
N ILE A 140 2.93 5.75 -2.00
CA ILE A 140 3.74 4.95 -2.94
C ILE A 140 2.84 4.30 -3.99
N PHE A 141 1.74 3.67 -3.57
CA PHE A 141 0.79 3.06 -4.51
C PHE A 141 0.19 4.09 -5.46
N LEU A 142 -0.38 5.19 -4.93
CA LEU A 142 -1.06 6.21 -5.72
C LEU A 142 -0.09 6.92 -6.68
N ASN A 143 1.09 7.31 -6.20
CA ASN A 143 2.11 7.94 -7.06
C ASN A 143 2.59 6.98 -8.16
N THR A 144 2.81 5.70 -7.83
CA THR A 144 3.21 4.70 -8.83
C THR A 144 2.12 4.52 -9.89
N ALA A 145 0.86 4.41 -9.47
CA ALA A 145 -0.28 4.32 -10.38
C ALA A 145 -0.41 5.57 -11.26
N SER A 146 -0.28 6.76 -10.68
CA SER A 146 -0.33 8.04 -11.41
C SER A 146 0.76 8.14 -12.47
N ILE A 147 2.02 7.81 -12.12
CA ILE A 147 3.14 7.83 -13.07
C ILE A 147 2.92 6.83 -14.21
N PHE A 148 2.47 5.62 -13.91
CA PHE A 148 2.25 4.58 -14.91
C PHE A 148 1.09 4.91 -15.85
N THR A 149 0.01 5.51 -15.34
CA THR A 149 -1.12 5.94 -16.15
C THR A 149 -0.78 7.15 -16.99
N ALA A 150 -0.03 8.13 -16.47
CA ALA A 150 0.49 9.25 -17.23
C ALA A 150 1.39 8.78 -18.39
N TYR A 151 2.35 7.88 -18.11
CA TYR A 151 3.20 7.31 -19.15
C TYR A 151 2.38 6.58 -20.23
N SER A 152 1.37 5.80 -19.82
CA SER A 152 0.48 5.09 -20.72
C SER A 152 -0.32 6.05 -21.61
N PHE A 153 -0.75 7.19 -21.08
CA PHE A 153 -1.39 8.26 -21.88
C PHE A 153 -0.43 8.80 -22.94
N PHE A 154 0.79 9.15 -22.58
CA PHE A 154 1.76 9.69 -23.55
C PHE A 154 2.08 8.69 -24.67
N LYS A 155 2.13 7.40 -24.36
CA LYS A 155 2.41 6.34 -25.35
C LYS A 155 1.21 6.01 -26.23
N GLU A 156 0.02 5.92 -25.69
CA GLU A 156 -1.15 5.38 -26.38
C GLU A 156 -2.14 6.45 -26.85
N LYS A 157 -2.02 7.67 -26.30
CA LYS A 157 -2.92 8.81 -26.59
C LYS A 157 -4.40 8.52 -26.34
N LYS A 158 -4.70 7.63 -25.38
CA LYS A 158 -6.07 7.25 -25.02
C LYS A 158 -6.52 8.02 -23.77
N ASN A 159 -7.58 8.78 -23.88
CA ASN A 159 -8.06 9.70 -22.84
C ASN A 159 -8.44 9.00 -21.51
N TYR A 160 -8.82 7.74 -21.53
CA TYR A 160 -9.14 7.04 -20.28
C TYR A 160 -7.94 6.95 -19.31
N TRP A 161 -6.70 6.98 -19.81
CA TRP A 161 -5.51 7.02 -18.95
C TRP A 161 -5.40 8.34 -18.16
N LEU A 162 -5.89 9.45 -18.72
CA LEU A 162 -5.94 10.73 -18.01
C LEU A 162 -6.91 10.67 -16.82
N TRP A 163 -8.06 10.02 -17.01
CA TRP A 163 -9.02 9.84 -15.92
C TRP A 163 -8.42 9.01 -14.77
N PHE A 164 -7.73 7.92 -15.09
CA PHE A 164 -7.03 7.15 -14.06
C PHE A 164 -5.94 7.97 -13.37
N CYS A 165 -5.14 8.74 -14.11
CA CYS A 165 -4.12 9.62 -13.54
C CYS A 165 -4.72 10.72 -12.63
N ALA A 166 -5.91 11.22 -12.95
CA ALA A 166 -6.57 12.27 -12.15
C ALA A 166 -7.20 11.74 -10.85
N ILE A 167 -7.51 10.44 -10.79
CA ILE A 167 -8.11 9.79 -9.61
C ILE A 167 -7.03 9.30 -8.63
N THR A 168 -5.81 9.03 -9.10
CA THR A 168 -4.67 8.55 -8.29
C THR A 168 -3.78 9.69 -7.85
#